data_6d2591a7e1265c245f156c4951696a4f
#
_entry.id   6d2591a7e1265c245f156c4951696a4f
#
_cell.length_a   1.000
_cell.length_b   1.000
_cell.length_c   1.000
_cell.angle_alpha   90.00
_cell.angle_beta   90.00
_cell.angle_gamma   90.00
#
_symmetry.space_group_name_H-M   'P 1'
#
loop_
_entity.id
_entity.type
_entity.pdbx_description
1 polymer ?
#
loop_
_entity_poly.entity_id
_entity_poly.type
_entity_poly.pdbx_seq_one_letter_code
_entity_poly.pdbx_strand_id
1 'polypeptide(L)'
;MAAALIIALPAHADEYDTNWYYEIDKKSTWQGDLTARLQAIEGVFEGELGVYVQNLASGEAYSWRADDPWYLASLIKIPVAAQVLAARQAGTLTLDDRLTLARSDFVDGAGPTNWHDPGTPISIRYLMEQMITVSDNTATDMLIDRVGLAAVNARARAMIAASGGNPDELGPISKLVGVRQGVYGELHPDARELGGMDFIALRQHSVSQRGQALARVLDVSTASFTQPDYDHAFDAYEASGENVGTLSAFGDLLASLHSVQQGSAMDDLNDEQRQTLLALMQRTSSGKQRLKAGMGSGISFAHKTGTQQRRSCDAGIAQRTNVDTAQGPWVIATCTRGPEAVSAHERTLARVGEALRYSGALGKPW
;
A
#
# COMPACT_ATOMS: atom_id res chain seq x y z
N MET A 1 64.45 3.07 -3.08
CA MET A 1 63.58 2.74 -1.92
C MET A 1 62.29 3.48 -2.11
N ALA A 2 61.25 2.80 -2.59
CA ALA A 2 59.92 3.38 -2.75
C ALA A 2 59.04 2.82 -1.62
N ALA A 3 58.59 3.70 -0.75
CA ALA A 3 57.69 3.36 0.34
C ALA A 3 56.27 3.24 -0.21
N ALA A 4 55.68 2.04 -0.16
CA ALA A 4 54.29 1.83 -0.47
C ALA A 4 53.42 2.30 0.70
N LEU A 5 52.57 3.30 0.45
CA LEU A 5 51.58 3.77 1.40
C LEU A 5 50.38 2.81 1.30
N ILE A 6 50.23 1.92 2.28
CA ILE A 6 49.05 1.07 2.44
C ILE A 6 47.99 1.94 3.10
N ILE A 7 47.01 2.37 2.32
CA ILE A 7 45.75 2.97 2.85
C ILE A 7 44.88 1.80 3.33
N ALA A 8 44.85 1.62 4.64
CA ALA A 8 43.88 0.71 5.27
C ALA A 8 42.48 1.32 5.13
N LEU A 9 41.60 0.66 4.37
CA LEU A 9 40.19 0.93 4.39
C LEU A 9 39.63 0.51 5.75
N PRO A 10 38.81 1.33 6.44
CA PRO A 10 38.17 0.88 7.67
C PRO A 10 37.13 -0.19 7.33
N ALA A 11 37.40 -1.42 7.75
CA ALA A 11 36.38 -2.44 7.93
C ALA A 11 35.57 -2.04 9.14
N HIS A 12 34.33 -1.59 8.94
CA HIS A 12 33.14 -1.63 9.80
C HIS A 12 32.10 -0.66 9.26
N ALA A 13 31.30 -1.15 8.33
CA ALA A 13 30.10 -0.46 7.83
C ALA A 13 28.84 -1.13 8.39
N ASP A 14 28.77 -1.36 9.72
CA ASP A 14 27.58 -1.97 10.35
C ASP A 14 27.18 -1.37 11.71
N GLU A 15 27.84 -0.28 12.16
CA GLU A 15 27.30 0.54 13.24
C GLU A 15 26.85 1.87 12.66
N TYR A 16 25.58 1.96 12.27
CA TYR A 16 24.96 3.25 12.04
C TYR A 16 24.99 4.02 13.36
N ASP A 17 25.78 5.07 13.42
CA ASP A 17 25.80 6.01 14.52
C ASP A 17 24.38 6.61 14.68
N THR A 18 23.61 6.02 15.59
CA THR A 18 22.26 6.49 15.93
C THR A 18 22.26 7.77 16.76
N ASN A 19 23.44 8.27 17.15
CA ASN A 19 23.58 9.45 18.02
C ASN A 19 23.08 10.74 17.37
N TRP A 20 23.16 10.90 16.05
CA TRP A 20 22.66 12.09 15.39
C TRP A 20 21.12 12.23 15.47
N TYR A 21 20.39 11.16 15.77
CA TYR A 21 18.94 11.21 16.01
C TYR A 21 18.55 12.00 17.28
N TYR A 22 19.47 12.26 18.19
CA TYR A 22 19.19 12.86 19.49
C TYR A 22 19.52 14.34 19.61
N GLU A 23 20.25 14.95 18.68
CA GLU A 23 20.78 16.33 18.79
C GLU A 23 20.04 17.39 17.96
N ILE A 24 18.77 17.17 17.55
CA ILE A 24 18.02 18.22 16.88
C ILE A 24 17.43 19.21 17.91
N ASP A 25 17.71 20.49 17.67
CA ASP A 25 17.47 21.65 18.51
C ASP A 25 16.11 21.63 19.23
N LYS A 26 16.09 21.79 20.56
CA LYS A 26 14.91 21.82 21.44
C LYS A 26 13.89 22.93 21.12
N LYS A 27 14.10 23.74 20.09
CA LYS A 27 13.21 24.80 19.60
C LYS A 27 12.52 24.48 18.29
N SER A 28 12.80 23.35 17.63
CA SER A 28 12.15 23.00 16.38
C SER A 28 10.71 22.49 16.65
N THR A 29 9.79 22.84 15.77
CA THR A 29 8.47 22.21 15.73
C THR A 29 8.65 20.74 15.31
N TRP A 30 7.71 19.84 15.67
CA TRP A 30 7.79 18.44 15.24
C TRP A 30 7.85 18.30 13.70
N GLN A 31 7.25 19.26 12.94
CA GLN A 31 7.33 19.29 11.48
C GLN A 31 8.76 19.59 10.99
N GLY A 32 9.45 20.53 11.61
CA GLY A 32 10.85 20.84 11.27
C GLY A 32 11.79 19.67 11.56
N ASP A 33 11.61 19.02 12.71
CA ASP A 33 12.38 17.83 13.07
C ASP A 33 12.08 16.65 12.12
N LEU A 34 10.81 16.40 11.80
CA LEU A 34 10.43 15.39 10.83
C LEU A 34 11.04 15.67 9.45
N THR A 35 10.99 16.93 8.98
CA THR A 35 11.59 17.33 7.70
C THR A 35 13.07 16.97 7.64
N ALA A 36 13.85 17.34 8.67
CA ALA A 36 15.29 17.05 8.71
C ALA A 36 15.56 15.54 8.67
N ARG A 37 14.76 14.74 9.38
CA ARG A 37 14.88 13.26 9.37
C ARG A 37 14.54 12.67 8.02
N LEU A 38 13.47 13.14 7.37
CA LEU A 38 13.08 12.63 6.04
C LEU A 38 14.13 12.99 4.97
N GLN A 39 14.71 14.19 5.02
CA GLN A 39 15.83 14.58 4.16
C GLN A 39 17.05 13.64 4.32
N ALA A 40 17.38 13.31 5.57
CA ALA A 40 18.48 12.38 5.83
C ALA A 40 18.16 10.95 5.35
N ILE A 41 16.92 10.50 5.45
CA ILE A 41 16.48 9.20 4.93
C ILE A 41 16.58 9.17 3.41
N GLU A 42 16.07 10.19 2.70
CA GLU A 42 16.19 10.29 1.23
C GLU A 42 17.64 10.42 0.76
N GLY A 43 18.50 11.08 1.53
CA GLY A 43 19.91 11.23 1.19
C GLY A 43 20.70 9.92 1.08
N VAL A 44 20.17 8.81 1.62
CA VAL A 44 20.78 7.48 1.59
C VAL A 44 19.93 6.41 0.90
N PHE A 45 18.75 6.78 0.40
CA PHE A 45 17.88 5.91 -0.35
C PHE A 45 17.92 6.28 -1.83
N GLU A 46 18.28 5.32 -2.68
CA GLU A 46 18.26 5.54 -4.13
C GLU A 46 16.82 5.46 -4.66
N GLY A 47 16.09 6.55 -4.52
CA GLY A 47 14.68 6.62 -4.92
C GLY A 47 13.96 7.80 -4.32
N GLU A 48 12.66 7.76 -4.38
CA GLU A 48 11.76 8.79 -3.86
C GLU A 48 10.93 8.25 -2.70
N LEU A 49 10.64 9.14 -1.76
CA LEU A 49 9.85 8.89 -0.56
C LEU A 49 8.69 9.89 -0.48
N GLY A 50 7.47 9.41 -0.30
CA GLY A 50 6.29 10.20 0.04
C GLY A 50 5.80 9.88 1.46
N VAL A 51 5.45 10.91 2.21
CA VAL A 51 4.89 10.77 3.57
C VAL A 51 3.76 11.77 3.77
N TYR A 52 2.62 11.28 4.22
CA TYR A 52 1.52 12.06 4.77
C TYR A 52 1.26 11.59 6.19
N VAL A 53 1.11 12.54 7.12
CA VAL A 53 0.67 12.26 8.49
C VAL A 53 -0.29 13.33 8.94
N GLN A 54 -1.40 12.93 9.57
CA GLN A 54 -2.41 13.83 10.12
C GLN A 54 -2.85 13.36 11.50
N ASN A 55 -2.86 14.27 12.46
CA ASN A 55 -3.50 14.05 13.76
C ASN A 55 -5.01 14.29 13.63
N LEU A 56 -5.82 13.26 13.81
CA LEU A 56 -7.27 13.34 13.63
C LEU A 56 -7.99 14.11 14.74
N ALA A 57 -7.36 14.30 15.90
CA ALA A 57 -7.94 15.10 16.99
C ALA A 57 -7.72 16.61 16.80
N SER A 58 -6.54 17.03 16.35
CA SER A 58 -6.22 18.44 16.13
C SER A 58 -6.44 18.92 14.68
N GLY A 59 -6.51 18.00 13.72
CA GLY A 59 -6.51 18.29 12.29
C GLY A 59 -5.13 18.69 11.74
N GLU A 60 -4.09 18.75 12.57
CA GLU A 60 -2.75 19.13 12.14
C GLU A 60 -2.16 18.06 11.24
N ALA A 61 -1.66 18.47 10.06
CA ALA A 61 -1.12 17.57 9.06
C ALA A 61 0.29 17.99 8.60
N TYR A 62 1.01 17.04 8.03
CA TYR A 62 2.32 17.24 7.41
C TYR A 62 2.41 16.39 6.13
N SER A 63 2.96 17.01 5.08
CA SER A 63 3.14 16.42 3.75
C SER A 63 4.61 16.50 3.34
N TRP A 64 5.14 15.37 2.87
CA TRP A 64 6.42 15.26 2.19
C TRP A 64 6.20 14.53 0.87
N ARG A 65 6.26 15.23 -0.26
CA ARG A 65 5.85 14.71 -1.59
C ARG A 65 4.53 13.94 -1.56
N ALA A 66 3.63 14.30 -0.64
CA ALA A 66 2.38 13.59 -0.46
C ALA A 66 1.38 13.86 -1.59
N ASP A 67 1.53 14.99 -2.28
CA ASP A 67 0.69 15.41 -3.40
C ASP A 67 1.23 14.96 -4.77
N ASP A 68 2.40 14.29 -4.79
CA ASP A 68 2.87 13.59 -5.98
C ASP A 68 2.00 12.34 -6.25
N PRO A 69 1.89 11.89 -7.51
CA PRO A 69 1.21 10.64 -7.83
C PRO A 69 2.03 9.43 -7.40
N TRP A 70 1.41 8.52 -6.63
CA TRP A 70 2.01 7.28 -6.14
C TRP A 70 1.19 6.08 -6.58
N TYR A 71 1.85 5.03 -7.07
CA TYR A 71 1.20 3.75 -7.30
C TYR A 71 0.87 3.08 -5.96
N LEU A 72 -0.41 2.99 -5.64
CA LEU A 72 -0.91 2.58 -4.31
C LEU A 72 -0.84 1.07 -4.09
N ALA A 73 -0.66 0.29 -5.15
CA ALA A 73 -0.63 -1.18 -5.09
C ALA A 73 -1.83 -1.72 -4.29
N SER A 74 -1.57 -2.61 -3.33
CA SER A 74 -2.63 -3.24 -2.52
C SER A 74 -3.28 -2.34 -1.47
N LEU A 75 -2.93 -1.06 -1.38
CA LEU A 75 -3.68 -0.13 -0.52
C LEU A 75 -5.13 0.03 -0.99
N ILE A 76 -5.40 -0.14 -2.30
CA ILE A 76 -6.74 -0.09 -2.90
C ILE A 76 -7.71 -1.14 -2.34
N LYS A 77 -7.23 -2.12 -1.60
CA LYS A 77 -8.05 -3.15 -0.94
C LYS A 77 -8.85 -2.60 0.25
N ILE A 78 -8.45 -1.44 0.79
CA ILE A 78 -9.23 -0.77 1.86
C ILE A 78 -10.60 -0.34 1.35
N PRO A 79 -10.76 0.43 0.26
CA PRO A 79 -12.08 0.77 -0.25
C PRO A 79 -12.86 -0.44 -0.78
N VAL A 80 -12.20 -1.50 -1.26
CA VAL A 80 -12.89 -2.77 -1.57
C VAL A 80 -13.57 -3.34 -0.33
N ALA A 81 -12.84 -3.45 0.80
CA ALA A 81 -13.40 -3.93 2.07
C ALA A 81 -14.52 -3.02 2.60
N ALA A 82 -14.34 -1.70 2.50
CA ALA A 82 -15.37 -0.73 2.88
C ALA A 82 -16.66 -0.93 2.05
N GLN A 83 -16.55 -1.18 0.73
CA GLN A 83 -17.69 -1.44 -0.11
C GLN A 83 -18.39 -2.77 0.22
N VAL A 84 -17.65 -3.83 0.55
CA VAL A 84 -18.23 -5.10 1.01
C VAL A 84 -19.01 -4.88 2.32
N LEU A 85 -18.48 -4.12 3.26
CA LEU A 85 -19.13 -3.82 4.53
C LEU A 85 -20.36 -2.93 4.36
N ALA A 86 -20.35 -1.97 3.46
CA ALA A 86 -21.52 -1.17 3.11
C ALA A 86 -22.61 -2.03 2.47
N ALA A 87 -22.26 -2.94 1.57
CA ALA A 87 -23.20 -3.90 0.99
C ALA A 87 -23.81 -4.83 2.07
N ARG A 88 -23.02 -5.24 3.08
CA ARG A 88 -23.51 -5.97 4.26
C ARG A 88 -24.52 -5.12 5.04
N GLN A 89 -24.20 -3.86 5.32
CA GLN A 89 -25.13 -2.97 6.03
C GLN A 89 -26.42 -2.75 5.28
N ALA A 90 -26.36 -2.63 3.95
CA ALA A 90 -27.54 -2.53 3.09
C ALA A 90 -28.34 -3.86 2.97
N GLY A 91 -27.86 -4.96 3.56
CA GLY A 91 -28.51 -6.26 3.51
C GLY A 91 -28.44 -6.97 2.15
N THR A 92 -27.58 -6.51 1.23
CA THR A 92 -27.42 -7.12 -0.11
C THR A 92 -26.46 -8.31 -0.14
N LEU A 93 -25.73 -8.52 0.96
CA LEU A 93 -24.90 -9.69 1.23
C LEU A 93 -24.73 -9.90 2.74
N THR A 94 -24.32 -11.12 3.11
CA THR A 94 -23.85 -11.44 4.46
C THR A 94 -22.39 -11.90 4.39
N LEU A 95 -21.64 -11.79 5.49
CA LEU A 95 -20.26 -12.29 5.54
C LEU A 95 -20.19 -13.82 5.46
N ASP A 96 -21.27 -14.53 5.69
CA ASP A 96 -21.36 -15.98 5.64
C ASP A 96 -21.83 -16.50 4.26
N ASP A 97 -22.24 -15.59 3.36
CA ASP A 97 -22.46 -15.92 1.96
C ASP A 97 -21.19 -16.51 1.34
N ARG A 98 -21.39 -17.51 0.45
CA ARG A 98 -20.27 -18.21 -0.18
C ARG A 98 -20.22 -17.94 -1.67
N LEU A 99 -19.02 -17.64 -2.15
CA LEU A 99 -18.71 -17.54 -3.57
C LEU A 99 -17.99 -18.81 -4.01
N THR A 100 -18.39 -19.37 -5.13
CA THR A 100 -17.72 -20.55 -5.68
C THR A 100 -16.47 -20.11 -6.43
N LEU A 101 -15.30 -20.55 -5.98
CA LEU A 101 -14.03 -20.29 -6.65
C LEU A 101 -13.99 -20.92 -8.04
N ALA A 102 -13.92 -20.10 -9.07
CA ALA A 102 -13.72 -20.57 -10.45
C ALA A 102 -12.24 -20.51 -10.84
N ARG A 103 -11.84 -21.31 -11.82
CA ARG A 103 -10.46 -21.28 -12.34
C ARG A 103 -10.09 -19.90 -12.91
N SER A 104 -11.07 -19.16 -13.44
CA SER A 104 -10.91 -17.80 -13.94
C SER A 104 -10.64 -16.76 -12.86
N ASP A 105 -10.93 -17.07 -11.58
CA ASP A 105 -10.74 -16.13 -10.47
C ASP A 105 -9.29 -16.10 -9.97
N PHE A 106 -8.49 -17.08 -10.34
CA PHE A 106 -7.11 -17.16 -9.89
C PHE A 106 -6.30 -15.97 -10.38
N VAL A 107 -5.63 -15.28 -9.47
CA VAL A 107 -4.73 -14.15 -9.74
C VAL A 107 -3.38 -14.42 -9.08
N ASP A 108 -2.29 -14.06 -9.76
CA ASP A 108 -0.95 -14.18 -9.19
C ASP A 108 -0.77 -13.22 -8.00
N GLY A 109 0.03 -13.59 -7.04
CA GLY A 109 0.36 -12.73 -5.91
C GLY A 109 0.38 -13.43 -4.57
N ALA A 110 0.11 -12.67 -3.52
CA ALA A 110 0.05 -13.17 -2.16
C ALA A 110 -1.32 -13.82 -1.87
N GLY A 111 -1.34 -14.66 -0.85
CA GLY A 111 -2.54 -15.21 -0.24
C GLY A 111 -2.80 -16.67 -0.58
N PRO A 112 -3.54 -17.36 0.29
CA PRO A 112 -3.78 -18.80 0.20
C PRO A 112 -5.04 -19.16 -0.60
N THR A 113 -5.82 -18.21 -1.11
CA THR A 113 -7.06 -18.53 -1.84
C THR A 113 -6.79 -19.41 -3.05
N ASN A 114 -5.64 -19.24 -3.72
CA ASN A 114 -5.20 -20.08 -4.82
C ASN A 114 -4.81 -21.53 -4.43
N TRP A 115 -4.82 -21.87 -3.14
CA TRP A 115 -4.54 -23.25 -2.68
C TRP A 115 -5.81 -24.10 -2.60
N HIS A 116 -6.98 -23.47 -2.76
CA HIS A 116 -8.25 -24.20 -2.83
C HIS A 116 -8.51 -24.68 -4.27
N ASP A 117 -9.16 -25.83 -4.39
CA ASP A 117 -9.57 -26.34 -5.70
C ASP A 117 -10.70 -25.49 -6.30
N PRO A 118 -10.73 -25.32 -7.63
CA PRO A 118 -11.89 -24.76 -8.32
C PRO A 118 -13.17 -25.55 -7.95
N GLY A 119 -14.27 -24.84 -7.76
CA GLY A 119 -15.53 -25.38 -7.26
C GLY A 119 -15.70 -25.26 -5.73
N THR A 120 -14.64 -24.89 -4.99
CA THR A 120 -14.71 -24.71 -3.53
C THR A 120 -15.59 -23.49 -3.19
N PRO A 121 -16.61 -23.63 -2.33
CA PRO A 121 -17.40 -22.51 -1.83
C PRO A 121 -16.67 -21.80 -0.69
N ILE A 122 -16.26 -20.54 -0.89
CA ILE A 122 -15.48 -19.74 0.05
C ILE A 122 -16.34 -18.60 0.59
N SER A 123 -16.35 -18.39 1.91
CA SER A 123 -17.18 -17.32 2.51
C SER A 123 -16.60 -15.93 2.25
N ILE A 124 -17.46 -14.91 2.14
CA ILE A 124 -17.07 -13.51 2.03
C ILE A 124 -16.20 -13.10 3.22
N ARG A 125 -16.50 -13.59 4.42
CA ARG A 125 -15.67 -13.38 5.64
C ARG A 125 -14.23 -13.83 5.43
N TYR A 126 -14.03 -15.03 4.93
CA TYR A 126 -12.68 -15.55 4.63
C TYR A 126 -11.99 -14.70 3.59
N LEU A 127 -12.66 -14.38 2.48
CA LEU A 127 -12.09 -13.56 1.40
C LEU A 127 -11.67 -12.18 1.91
N MET A 128 -12.51 -11.50 2.71
CA MET A 128 -12.16 -10.22 3.34
C MET A 128 -10.95 -10.33 4.26
N GLU A 129 -10.91 -11.38 5.09
CA GLU A 129 -9.79 -11.61 5.99
C GLU A 129 -8.49 -11.81 5.20
N GLN A 130 -8.49 -12.68 4.19
CA GLN A 130 -7.30 -12.92 3.37
C GLN A 130 -6.90 -11.67 2.57
N MET A 131 -7.85 -10.93 2.00
CA MET A 131 -7.59 -9.70 1.26
C MET A 131 -6.87 -8.66 2.11
N ILE A 132 -7.28 -8.44 3.34
CA ILE A 132 -6.71 -7.39 4.21
C ILE A 132 -5.45 -7.89 4.90
N THR A 133 -5.48 -9.06 5.57
CA THR A 133 -4.41 -9.48 6.49
C THR A 133 -3.17 -10.02 5.78
N VAL A 134 -3.32 -10.73 4.67
CA VAL A 134 -2.22 -11.27 3.87
C VAL A 134 -2.15 -10.72 2.45
N SER A 135 -3.06 -9.80 2.12
CA SER A 135 -3.10 -9.13 0.80
C SER A 135 -3.42 -10.07 -0.38
N ASP A 136 -4.31 -11.04 -0.18
CA ASP A 136 -4.70 -12.03 -1.20
C ASP A 136 -5.32 -11.36 -2.43
N ASN A 137 -4.77 -11.61 -3.61
CA ASN A 137 -5.23 -11.00 -4.85
C ASN A 137 -6.49 -11.68 -5.41
N THR A 138 -6.55 -13.00 -5.37
CA THR A 138 -7.72 -13.77 -5.82
C THR A 138 -8.94 -13.42 -4.96
N ALA A 139 -8.77 -13.39 -3.63
CA ALA A 139 -9.82 -12.95 -2.73
C ALA A 139 -10.29 -11.51 -3.05
N THR A 140 -9.38 -10.63 -3.43
CA THR A 140 -9.71 -9.25 -3.81
C THR A 140 -10.59 -9.20 -5.04
N ASP A 141 -10.19 -9.88 -6.12
CA ASP A 141 -10.92 -9.84 -7.39
C ASP A 141 -12.29 -10.51 -7.28
N MET A 142 -12.39 -11.63 -6.53
CA MET A 142 -13.69 -12.25 -6.22
C MET A 142 -14.62 -11.29 -5.46
N LEU A 143 -14.10 -10.51 -4.51
CA LEU A 143 -14.89 -9.52 -3.77
C LEU A 143 -15.30 -8.34 -4.65
N ILE A 144 -14.39 -7.84 -5.52
CA ILE A 144 -14.71 -6.79 -6.50
C ILE A 144 -15.83 -7.26 -7.44
N ASP A 145 -15.75 -8.50 -7.94
CA ASP A 145 -16.82 -9.06 -8.80
C ASP A 145 -18.15 -9.18 -8.07
N ARG A 146 -18.14 -9.50 -6.77
CA ARG A 146 -19.37 -9.61 -5.96
C ARG A 146 -20.04 -8.27 -5.70
N VAL A 147 -19.27 -7.19 -5.46
CA VAL A 147 -19.81 -5.86 -5.12
C VAL A 147 -19.85 -4.88 -6.29
N GLY A 148 -19.14 -5.18 -7.37
CA GLY A 148 -19.01 -4.36 -8.57
C GLY A 148 -17.86 -3.35 -8.51
N LEU A 149 -17.00 -3.33 -9.54
CA LEU A 149 -15.84 -2.44 -9.62
C LEU A 149 -16.24 -0.95 -9.61
N ALA A 150 -17.35 -0.60 -10.28
CA ALA A 150 -17.86 0.77 -10.28
C ALA A 150 -18.25 1.23 -8.86
N ALA A 151 -18.86 0.33 -8.06
CA ALA A 151 -19.24 0.62 -6.68
C ALA A 151 -17.99 0.80 -5.79
N VAL A 152 -16.93 0.02 -6.00
CA VAL A 152 -15.64 0.19 -5.30
C VAL A 152 -15.02 1.55 -5.61
N ASN A 153 -15.00 1.96 -6.88
CA ASN A 153 -14.50 3.28 -7.29
C ASN A 153 -15.33 4.43 -6.69
N ALA A 154 -16.66 4.31 -6.72
CA ALA A 154 -17.56 5.28 -6.09
C ALA A 154 -17.31 5.36 -4.58
N ARG A 155 -17.11 4.21 -3.91
CA ARG A 155 -16.78 4.13 -2.49
C ARG A 155 -15.49 4.86 -2.15
N ALA A 156 -14.41 4.60 -2.90
CA ALA A 156 -13.12 5.26 -2.66
C ALA A 156 -13.25 6.80 -2.75
N ARG A 157 -13.95 7.29 -3.78
CA ARG A 157 -14.21 8.72 -3.96
C ARG A 157 -15.07 9.31 -2.84
N ALA A 158 -16.10 8.58 -2.39
CA ALA A 158 -16.95 9.01 -1.28
C ALA A 158 -16.18 9.08 0.04
N MET A 159 -15.26 8.13 0.30
CA MET A 159 -14.40 8.13 1.48
C MET A 159 -13.48 9.37 1.51
N ILE A 160 -12.87 9.73 0.39
CA ILE A 160 -12.02 10.94 0.28
C ILE A 160 -12.87 12.20 0.53
N ALA A 161 -14.01 12.31 -0.15
CA ALA A 161 -14.90 13.48 -0.02
C ALA A 161 -15.46 13.66 1.40
N ALA A 162 -15.74 12.55 2.11
CA ALA A 162 -16.28 12.57 3.47
C ALA A 162 -15.32 13.22 4.49
N SER A 163 -14.03 13.26 4.20
CA SER A 163 -13.00 13.93 5.02
C SER A 163 -12.60 15.30 4.47
N GLY A 164 -13.27 15.78 3.41
CA GLY A 164 -12.99 17.07 2.80
C GLY A 164 -11.88 17.07 1.74
N GLY A 165 -11.36 15.88 1.39
CA GLY A 165 -10.34 15.71 0.35
C GLY A 165 -10.89 15.82 -1.07
N ASN A 166 -9.98 15.86 -2.05
CA ASN A 166 -10.31 15.91 -3.47
C ASN A 166 -10.36 14.49 -4.07
N PRO A 167 -11.55 13.94 -4.43
CA PRO A 167 -11.66 12.62 -5.01
C PRO A 167 -10.97 12.45 -6.37
N ASP A 168 -10.67 13.53 -7.09
CA ASP A 168 -10.01 13.48 -8.40
C ASP A 168 -8.50 13.18 -8.29
N GLU A 169 -7.94 13.25 -7.08
CA GLU A 169 -6.56 12.89 -6.79
C GLU A 169 -6.34 11.37 -6.62
N LEU A 170 -7.40 10.57 -6.74
CA LEU A 170 -7.33 9.12 -6.83
C LEU A 170 -7.80 8.67 -8.22
N GLY A 171 -6.90 8.09 -8.98
CA GLY A 171 -7.20 7.48 -10.27
C GLY A 171 -8.07 6.22 -10.14
N PRO A 172 -8.53 5.67 -11.26
CA PRO A 172 -9.40 4.50 -11.26
C PRO A 172 -8.76 3.30 -10.56
N ILE A 173 -9.51 2.67 -9.66
CA ILE A 173 -9.15 1.37 -9.11
C ILE A 173 -9.53 0.30 -10.15
N SER A 174 -8.62 -0.64 -10.40
CA SER A 174 -8.83 -1.80 -11.26
C SER A 174 -8.73 -3.12 -10.47
N LYS A 175 -9.20 -4.20 -11.08
CA LYS A 175 -8.96 -5.56 -10.57
C LYS A 175 -7.48 -5.91 -10.62
N LEU A 176 -7.04 -6.84 -9.76
CA LEU A 176 -5.62 -7.23 -9.73
C LEU A 176 -5.19 -7.99 -10.99
N VAL A 177 -6.10 -8.76 -11.59
CA VAL A 177 -5.89 -9.36 -12.92
C VAL A 177 -5.76 -8.27 -13.98
N GLY A 178 -6.57 -7.19 -13.90
CA GLY A 178 -6.50 -6.02 -14.79
C GLY A 178 -5.14 -5.31 -14.72
N VAL A 179 -4.54 -5.20 -13.52
CA VAL A 179 -3.17 -4.70 -13.38
C VAL A 179 -2.18 -5.54 -14.21
N ARG A 180 -2.32 -6.87 -14.20
CA ARG A 180 -1.45 -7.74 -15.00
C ARG A 180 -1.69 -7.54 -16.50
N GLN A 181 -2.95 -7.52 -16.91
CA GLN A 181 -3.34 -7.24 -18.29
C GLN A 181 -2.81 -5.87 -18.75
N GLY A 182 -2.88 -4.84 -17.90
CA GLY A 182 -2.32 -3.53 -18.17
C GLY A 182 -0.81 -3.58 -18.36
N VAL A 183 -0.07 -4.05 -17.36
CA VAL A 183 1.41 -4.08 -17.39
C VAL A 183 1.95 -4.93 -18.54
N TYR A 184 1.47 -6.16 -18.71
CA TYR A 184 1.91 -7.00 -19.81
C TYR A 184 1.39 -6.49 -21.16
N GLY A 185 0.24 -5.79 -21.18
CA GLY A 185 -0.30 -5.10 -22.34
C GLY A 185 0.58 -3.95 -22.85
N GLU A 186 1.39 -3.35 -21.95
CA GLU A 186 2.43 -2.37 -22.35
C GLU A 186 3.64 -3.06 -23.02
N LEU A 187 3.87 -4.36 -22.79
CA LEU A 187 4.83 -5.12 -23.59
C LEU A 187 4.26 -5.50 -24.97
N HIS A 188 3.06 -6.09 -25.00
CA HIS A 188 2.38 -6.49 -26.21
C HIS A 188 0.86 -6.41 -26.03
N PRO A 189 0.09 -5.80 -26.98
CA PRO A 189 -1.34 -5.59 -26.81
C PRO A 189 -2.13 -6.87 -26.57
N ASP A 190 -1.77 -7.99 -27.19
CA ASP A 190 -2.46 -9.28 -27.03
C ASP A 190 -2.37 -9.83 -25.58
N ALA A 191 -1.43 -9.35 -24.79
CA ALA A 191 -1.35 -9.73 -23.38
C ALA A 191 -2.54 -9.22 -22.54
N ARG A 192 -3.32 -8.27 -23.05
CA ARG A 192 -4.55 -7.80 -22.41
C ARG A 192 -5.66 -8.84 -22.39
N GLU A 193 -5.59 -9.85 -23.26
CA GLU A 193 -6.53 -10.98 -23.35
C GLU A 193 -6.14 -12.15 -22.44
N LEU A 194 -4.95 -12.14 -21.84
CA LEU A 194 -4.50 -13.23 -20.97
C LEU A 194 -5.28 -13.24 -19.65
N GLY A 195 -5.48 -14.46 -19.14
CA GLY A 195 -6.14 -14.72 -17.86
C GLY A 195 -5.17 -14.82 -16.68
N GLY A 196 -5.72 -14.84 -15.46
CA GLY A 196 -4.92 -14.93 -14.25
C GLY A 196 -4.00 -16.15 -14.18
N MET A 197 -4.40 -17.29 -14.75
CA MET A 197 -3.57 -18.49 -14.81
C MET A 197 -2.30 -18.31 -15.67
N ASP A 198 -2.39 -17.54 -16.74
CA ASP A 198 -1.24 -17.23 -17.60
C ASP A 198 -0.24 -16.36 -16.82
N PHE A 199 -0.73 -15.36 -16.05
CA PHE A 199 0.11 -14.51 -15.21
C PHE A 199 0.74 -15.27 -14.04
N ILE A 200 0.04 -16.25 -13.47
CA ILE A 200 0.61 -17.17 -12.48
C ILE A 200 1.79 -17.94 -13.09
N ALA A 201 1.65 -18.46 -14.31
CA ALA A 201 2.72 -19.14 -15.02
C ALA A 201 3.88 -18.19 -15.34
N LEU A 202 3.61 -16.99 -15.85
CA LEU A 202 4.62 -15.97 -16.13
C LEU A 202 5.42 -15.57 -14.88
N ARG A 203 4.77 -15.54 -13.71
CA ARG A 203 5.42 -15.19 -12.44
C ARG A 203 6.43 -16.22 -11.95
N GLN A 204 6.39 -17.46 -12.43
CA GLN A 204 7.41 -18.47 -12.11
C GLN A 204 8.79 -18.08 -12.68
N HIS A 205 8.83 -17.19 -13.65
CA HIS A 205 10.06 -16.68 -14.23
C HIS A 205 10.58 -15.45 -13.45
N SER A 206 11.92 -15.28 -13.43
CA SER A 206 12.53 -14.04 -12.94
C SER A 206 12.00 -12.83 -13.75
N VAL A 207 12.04 -11.63 -13.17
CA VAL A 207 11.54 -10.42 -13.86
C VAL A 207 12.19 -10.23 -15.21
N SER A 208 13.51 -10.43 -15.31
CA SER A 208 14.26 -10.32 -16.56
C SER A 208 13.88 -11.36 -17.62
N GLN A 209 13.30 -12.50 -17.23
CA GLN A 209 12.88 -13.58 -18.13
C GLN A 209 11.40 -13.49 -18.53
N ARG A 210 10.60 -12.65 -17.86
CA ARG A 210 9.15 -12.56 -18.10
C ARG A 210 8.81 -12.12 -19.51
N GLY A 211 9.58 -11.21 -20.11
CA GLY A 211 9.38 -10.80 -21.51
C GLY A 211 9.53 -11.97 -22.47
N GLN A 212 10.57 -12.79 -22.32
CA GLN A 212 10.76 -13.98 -23.16
C GLN A 212 9.68 -15.05 -22.90
N ALA A 213 9.22 -15.18 -21.66
CA ALA A 213 8.13 -16.10 -21.33
C ALA A 213 6.81 -15.64 -21.96
N LEU A 214 6.51 -14.34 -21.89
CA LEU A 214 5.34 -13.75 -22.53
C LEU A 214 5.36 -13.98 -24.06
N ALA A 215 6.50 -13.73 -24.73
CA ALA A 215 6.65 -13.93 -26.15
C ALA A 215 6.30 -15.37 -26.56
N ARG A 216 6.69 -16.37 -25.75
CA ARG A 216 6.31 -17.78 -25.97
C ARG A 216 4.82 -18.04 -25.76
N VAL A 217 4.20 -17.43 -24.74
CA VAL A 217 2.76 -17.58 -24.48
C VAL A 217 1.92 -17.01 -25.62
N LEU A 218 2.35 -15.87 -26.17
CA LEU A 218 1.65 -15.18 -27.25
C LEU A 218 2.04 -15.67 -28.65
N ASP A 219 3.05 -16.55 -28.78
CA ASP A 219 3.64 -16.99 -30.06
C ASP A 219 4.12 -15.81 -30.93
N VAL A 220 4.81 -14.84 -30.30
CA VAL A 220 5.36 -13.65 -30.97
C VAL A 220 6.86 -13.52 -30.72
N SER A 221 7.53 -12.67 -31.53
CA SER A 221 8.92 -12.29 -31.27
C SER A 221 8.97 -11.16 -30.22
N THR A 222 9.97 -11.17 -29.33
CA THR A 222 10.26 -10.02 -28.45
C THR A 222 10.58 -8.74 -29.20
N ALA A 223 10.93 -8.84 -30.50
CA ALA A 223 11.13 -7.68 -31.36
C ALA A 223 9.83 -6.90 -31.66
N SER A 224 8.66 -7.51 -31.42
CA SER A 224 7.35 -6.83 -31.53
C SER A 224 6.93 -6.09 -30.27
N PHE A 225 7.71 -6.17 -29.19
CA PHE A 225 7.38 -5.52 -27.93
C PHE A 225 7.52 -3.99 -28.02
N THR A 226 6.58 -3.30 -27.41
CA THR A 226 6.55 -1.82 -27.33
C THR A 226 7.45 -1.27 -26.23
N GLN A 227 7.67 -2.06 -25.17
CA GLN A 227 8.60 -1.71 -24.08
C GLN A 227 9.76 -2.71 -24.02
N PRO A 228 10.97 -2.28 -23.61
CA PRO A 228 12.15 -3.13 -23.64
C PRO A 228 12.09 -4.29 -22.62
N ASP A 229 11.43 -4.07 -21.48
CA ASP A 229 11.32 -5.04 -20.39
C ASP A 229 10.10 -4.79 -19.50
N TYR A 230 9.94 -5.65 -18.49
CA TYR A 230 8.83 -5.59 -17.54
C TYR A 230 8.82 -4.32 -16.69
N ASP A 231 9.99 -3.78 -16.32
CA ASP A 231 10.07 -2.60 -15.46
C ASP A 231 9.62 -1.35 -16.22
N HIS A 232 10.04 -1.17 -17.48
CA HIS A 232 9.56 -0.10 -18.35
C HIS A 232 8.08 -0.24 -18.67
N ALA A 233 7.60 -1.47 -18.86
CA ALA A 233 6.16 -1.72 -19.06
C ALA A 233 5.36 -1.33 -17.80
N PHE A 234 5.91 -1.58 -16.61
CA PHE A 234 5.25 -1.15 -15.37
C PHE A 234 5.25 0.37 -15.21
N ASP A 235 6.34 1.05 -15.55
CA ASP A 235 6.42 2.51 -15.51
C ASP A 235 5.41 3.14 -16.50
N ALA A 236 5.24 2.56 -17.69
CA ALA A 236 4.22 2.97 -18.66
C ALA A 236 2.79 2.76 -18.16
N TYR A 237 2.53 1.60 -17.52
CA TYR A 237 1.23 1.33 -16.88
C TYR A 237 0.94 2.29 -15.74
N GLU A 238 1.91 2.58 -14.86
CA GLU A 238 1.73 3.55 -13.78
C GLU A 238 1.38 4.94 -14.31
N ALA A 239 1.98 5.34 -15.43
CA ALA A 239 1.67 6.62 -16.11
C ALA A 239 0.23 6.70 -16.63
N SER A 240 -0.50 5.57 -16.78
CA SER A 240 -1.93 5.57 -17.12
C SER A 240 -2.83 6.12 -15.99
N GLY A 241 -2.31 6.20 -14.76
CA GLY A 241 -3.04 6.66 -13.60
C GLY A 241 -3.91 5.60 -12.91
N GLU A 242 -3.98 4.36 -13.40
CA GLU A 242 -4.72 3.29 -12.73
C GLU A 242 -4.05 2.89 -11.41
N ASN A 243 -4.83 2.78 -10.34
CA ASN A 243 -4.36 2.50 -8.97
C ASN A 243 -3.29 3.49 -8.48
N VAL A 244 -3.28 4.70 -9.03
CA VAL A 244 -2.39 5.81 -8.66
C VAL A 244 -3.20 6.87 -7.93
N GLY A 245 -2.61 7.49 -6.92
CA GLY A 245 -3.23 8.60 -6.19
C GLY A 245 -2.22 9.34 -5.35
N THR A 246 -2.62 10.50 -4.81
CA THR A 246 -1.82 11.24 -3.84
C THR A 246 -1.92 10.58 -2.46
N LEU A 247 -0.88 10.72 -1.63
CA LEU A 247 -0.94 10.23 -0.26
C LEU A 247 -1.83 11.11 0.62
N SER A 248 -2.00 12.38 0.26
CA SER A 248 -2.96 13.28 0.90
C SER A 248 -4.38 12.78 0.74
N ALA A 249 -4.83 12.52 -0.50
CA ALA A 249 -6.17 11.98 -0.77
C ALA A 249 -6.36 10.59 -0.15
N PHE A 250 -5.31 9.74 -0.16
CA PHE A 250 -5.39 8.45 0.50
C PHE A 250 -5.44 8.59 2.03
N GLY A 251 -4.81 9.62 2.59
CA GLY A 251 -4.93 10.03 3.99
C GLY A 251 -6.37 10.41 4.35
N ASP A 252 -7.03 11.19 3.52
CA ASP A 252 -8.45 11.56 3.69
C ASP A 252 -9.36 10.33 3.61
N LEU A 253 -9.07 9.39 2.69
CA LEU A 253 -9.76 8.11 2.63
C LEU A 253 -9.66 7.35 3.96
N LEU A 254 -8.47 7.28 4.56
CA LEU A 254 -8.26 6.64 5.86
C LEU A 254 -8.95 7.40 7.00
N ALA A 255 -8.92 8.73 6.99
CA ALA A 255 -9.56 9.56 8.00
C ALA A 255 -11.07 9.28 8.09
N SER A 256 -11.73 9.00 6.96
CA SER A 256 -13.15 8.63 6.91
C SER A 256 -13.49 7.35 7.68
N LEU A 257 -12.51 6.48 7.97
CA LEU A 257 -12.72 5.30 8.80
C LEU A 257 -12.77 5.61 10.30
N HIS A 258 -12.25 6.77 10.72
CA HIS A 258 -12.25 7.16 12.13
C HIS A 258 -13.51 7.91 12.53
N SER A 259 -13.87 8.92 11.76
CA SER A 259 -15.07 9.74 12.04
C SER A 259 -15.72 10.18 10.73
N VAL A 260 -17.03 10.19 10.70
CA VAL A 260 -17.82 10.66 9.56
C VAL A 260 -18.82 11.68 10.07
N GLN A 261 -18.97 12.80 9.37
CA GLN A 261 -20.03 13.77 9.65
C GLN A 261 -21.39 13.14 9.29
N GLN A 262 -22.40 13.33 10.17
CA GLN A 262 -23.76 12.91 9.88
C GLN A 262 -24.25 13.57 8.58
N GLY A 263 -24.94 12.79 7.74
CA GLY A 263 -25.43 13.25 6.42
C GLY A 263 -24.36 13.19 5.33
N SER A 264 -23.23 12.54 5.58
CA SER A 264 -22.21 12.31 4.55
C SER A 264 -22.55 11.14 3.62
N ALA A 265 -21.87 11.07 2.47
CA ALA A 265 -21.96 9.94 1.53
C ALA A 265 -21.49 8.60 2.13
N MET A 266 -21.10 8.57 3.43
CA MET A 266 -20.64 7.41 4.18
C MET A 266 -21.65 6.91 5.23
N ASP A 267 -22.88 7.42 5.26
CA ASP A 267 -23.90 6.99 6.23
C ASP A 267 -24.27 5.51 6.09
N ASP A 268 -23.96 4.91 4.93
CA ASP A 268 -24.11 3.48 4.65
C ASP A 268 -22.92 2.62 5.15
N LEU A 269 -21.96 3.21 5.86
CA LEU A 269 -20.85 2.53 6.54
C LEU A 269 -20.80 3.00 8.00
N ASN A 270 -21.61 2.38 8.86
CA ASN A 270 -21.72 2.77 10.27
C ASN A 270 -20.48 2.45 11.10
N ASP A 271 -20.47 2.85 12.38
CA ASP A 271 -19.35 2.64 13.29
C ASP A 271 -18.94 1.16 13.43
N GLU A 272 -19.93 0.24 13.50
CA GLU A 272 -19.64 -1.20 13.60
C GLU A 272 -18.83 -1.70 12.39
N GLN A 273 -19.22 -1.25 11.18
CA GLN A 273 -18.54 -1.63 9.96
C GLN A 273 -17.13 -1.05 9.89
N ARG A 274 -16.97 0.23 10.25
CA ARG A 274 -15.65 0.87 10.32
C ARG A 274 -14.73 0.19 11.33
N GLN A 275 -15.23 -0.11 12.53
CA GLN A 275 -14.46 -0.86 13.53
C GLN A 275 -14.11 -2.28 13.08
N THR A 276 -15.02 -2.95 12.35
CA THR A 276 -14.74 -4.25 11.74
C THR A 276 -13.56 -4.17 10.77
N LEU A 277 -13.53 -3.16 9.90
CA LEU A 277 -12.42 -2.95 8.96
C LEU A 277 -11.10 -2.63 9.69
N LEU A 278 -11.14 -1.72 10.66
CA LEU A 278 -9.96 -1.37 11.45
C LEU A 278 -9.41 -2.58 12.22
N ALA A 279 -10.28 -3.42 12.78
CA ALA A 279 -9.87 -4.66 13.46
C ALA A 279 -9.20 -5.66 12.49
N LEU A 280 -9.66 -5.76 11.24
CA LEU A 280 -8.97 -6.54 10.21
C LEU A 280 -7.60 -5.95 9.87
N MET A 281 -7.52 -4.63 9.69
CA MET A 281 -6.27 -3.92 9.41
C MET A 281 -5.25 -4.05 10.55
N GLN A 282 -5.67 -4.10 11.82
CA GLN A 282 -4.78 -4.37 12.96
C GLN A 282 -4.11 -5.75 12.89
N ARG A 283 -4.77 -6.73 12.26
CA ARG A 283 -4.26 -8.11 12.09
C ARG A 283 -3.40 -8.29 10.84
N THR A 284 -3.12 -7.22 10.09
CA THR A 284 -2.25 -7.26 8.91
C THR A 284 -0.90 -7.89 9.29
N SER A 285 -0.55 -8.97 8.60
CA SER A 285 0.67 -9.75 8.85
C SER A 285 1.84 -9.36 7.95
N SER A 286 1.57 -8.64 6.86
CA SER A 286 2.59 -8.06 5.97
C SER A 286 3.16 -6.76 6.54
N GLY A 287 4.35 -6.36 6.09
CA GLY A 287 4.94 -5.06 6.46
C GLY A 287 5.49 -4.97 7.88
N LYS A 288 5.81 -6.11 8.52
CA LYS A 288 6.45 -6.12 9.86
C LYS A 288 7.78 -5.35 9.89
N GLN A 289 8.43 -5.22 8.74
CA GLN A 289 9.70 -4.53 8.55
C GLN A 289 9.53 -3.08 8.01
N ARG A 290 8.29 -2.55 8.00
CA ARG A 290 7.95 -1.20 7.51
C ARG A 290 7.68 -0.25 8.67
N LEU A 291 6.76 0.70 8.52
CA LEU A 291 6.42 1.71 9.53
C LEU A 291 6.33 1.14 10.96
N LYS A 292 5.65 0.00 11.12
CA LYS A 292 5.45 -0.63 12.42
C LYS A 292 6.76 -0.98 13.13
N ALA A 293 7.80 -1.35 12.39
CA ALA A 293 9.12 -1.65 12.98
C ALA A 293 9.74 -0.42 13.65
N GLY A 294 9.58 0.76 13.04
CA GLY A 294 10.17 2.00 13.53
C GLY A 294 9.33 2.73 14.57
N MET A 295 7.99 2.63 14.49
CA MET A 295 7.10 3.32 15.43
C MET A 295 7.18 2.82 16.87
N GLY A 296 7.69 1.60 17.08
CA GLY A 296 7.85 1.00 18.41
C GLY A 296 6.57 0.38 18.98
N SER A 297 6.72 -0.36 20.09
CA SER A 297 5.66 -1.17 20.68
C SER A 297 4.52 -0.38 21.35
N GLY A 298 4.72 0.90 21.63
CA GLY A 298 3.70 1.78 22.22
C GLY A 298 2.65 2.30 21.23
N ILE A 299 2.75 1.93 19.95
CA ILE A 299 1.82 2.32 18.88
C ILE A 299 1.09 1.07 18.36
N SER A 300 -0.23 1.08 18.42
CA SER A 300 -1.09 0.19 17.65
C SER A 300 -1.26 0.77 16.25
N PHE A 301 -1.14 -0.04 15.20
CA PHE A 301 -1.24 0.41 13.83
C PHE A 301 -2.16 -0.50 13.03
N ALA A 302 -3.37 -0.01 12.75
CA ALA A 302 -4.33 -0.63 11.84
C ALA A 302 -3.95 -0.22 10.43
N HIS A 303 -3.35 -1.13 9.64
CA HIS A 303 -2.70 -0.74 8.40
C HIS A 303 -2.91 -1.73 7.25
N LYS A 304 -2.58 -1.28 6.08
CA LYS A 304 -2.48 -2.08 4.87
C LYS A 304 -1.17 -1.76 4.15
N THR A 305 -0.53 -2.78 3.63
CA THR A 305 0.68 -2.64 2.81
C THR A 305 0.36 -2.70 1.33
N GLY A 306 1.10 -1.93 0.54
CA GLY A 306 1.20 -2.05 -0.90
C GLY A 306 2.61 -2.51 -1.28
N THR A 307 2.74 -3.45 -2.22
CA THR A 307 4.05 -3.91 -2.69
C THR A 307 3.98 -4.22 -4.17
N GLN A 308 4.92 -3.68 -4.88
CA GLN A 308 5.24 -4.03 -6.25
C GLN A 308 6.77 -4.00 -6.39
N GLN A 309 7.29 -4.54 -7.47
CA GLN A 309 8.71 -4.40 -7.76
C GLN A 309 9.09 -2.91 -7.79
N ARG A 310 10.19 -2.55 -7.11
CA ARG A 310 10.70 -1.17 -7.05
C ARG A 310 9.75 -0.15 -6.41
N ARG A 311 8.70 -0.62 -5.69
CA ARG A 311 7.70 0.23 -5.01
C ARG A 311 7.17 -0.44 -3.76
N SER A 312 7.06 0.31 -2.69
CA SER A 312 6.45 -0.17 -1.43
C SER A 312 5.68 0.93 -0.74
N CYS A 313 4.48 0.61 -0.28
CA CYS A 313 3.64 1.50 0.50
C CYS A 313 3.25 0.86 1.83
N ASP A 314 2.96 1.70 2.82
CA ASP A 314 2.35 1.30 4.09
C ASP A 314 1.47 2.45 4.58
N ALA A 315 0.19 2.19 4.83
CA ALA A 315 -0.76 3.24 5.21
C ALA A 315 -1.82 2.71 6.17
N GLY A 316 -2.27 3.56 7.10
CA GLY A 316 -3.24 3.17 8.11
C GLY A 316 -3.47 4.21 9.19
N ILE A 317 -4.10 3.77 10.28
CA ILE A 317 -4.41 4.58 11.46
C ILE A 317 -3.58 4.08 12.64
N ALA A 318 -2.75 4.97 13.17
CA ALA A 318 -1.91 4.74 14.33
C ALA A 318 -2.58 5.28 15.59
N GLN A 319 -2.45 4.56 16.71
CA GLN A 319 -2.96 4.98 18.01
C GLN A 319 -2.00 4.55 19.12
N ARG A 320 -1.81 5.41 20.12
CA ARG A 320 -1.03 5.07 21.33
C ARG A 320 -1.79 4.07 22.19
N THR A 321 -1.08 3.07 22.72
CA THR A 321 -1.69 1.99 23.51
C THR A 321 -1.85 2.31 25.01
N ASN A 322 -1.08 3.29 25.53
CA ASN A 322 -0.93 3.50 26.98
C ASN A 322 -1.16 4.94 27.44
N VAL A 323 -1.80 5.80 26.67
CA VAL A 323 -1.96 7.23 27.00
C VAL A 323 -3.36 7.71 26.67
N ASP A 324 -3.77 8.77 27.41
CA ASP A 324 -4.98 9.52 27.19
C ASP A 324 -5.24 9.78 25.68
N THR A 325 -6.41 9.39 25.21
CA THR A 325 -6.85 9.45 23.81
C THR A 325 -6.88 10.87 23.24
N ALA A 326 -6.61 11.88 24.06
CA ALA A 326 -6.56 13.29 23.65
C ALA A 326 -5.43 13.64 22.66
N GLN A 327 -4.46 12.75 22.41
CA GLN A 327 -3.30 13.02 21.54
C GLN A 327 -3.34 12.31 20.18
N GLY A 328 -4.44 11.86 19.69
CA GLY A 328 -4.58 11.18 18.42
C GLY A 328 -5.92 10.50 18.32
N PRO A 329 -6.22 9.67 17.33
CA PRO A 329 -5.30 8.91 16.47
C PRO A 329 -4.69 9.70 15.31
N TRP A 330 -3.76 9.05 14.61
CA TRP A 330 -3.07 9.62 13.44
C TRP A 330 -3.30 8.78 12.21
N VAL A 331 -3.65 9.43 11.12
CA VAL A 331 -3.52 8.84 9.78
C VAL A 331 -2.06 8.94 9.36
N ILE A 332 -1.56 7.86 8.76
CA ILE A 332 -0.23 7.82 8.14
C ILE A 332 -0.37 7.13 6.79
N ALA A 333 0.15 7.75 5.73
CA ALA A 333 0.28 7.15 4.41
C ALA A 333 1.69 7.41 3.88
N THR A 334 2.39 6.34 3.50
CA THR A 334 3.76 6.44 2.99
C THR A 334 3.96 5.52 1.80
N CYS A 335 4.71 6.00 0.82
CA CYS A 335 5.17 5.20 -0.32
C CYS A 335 6.64 5.50 -0.62
N THR A 336 7.30 4.53 -1.22
CA THR A 336 8.64 4.64 -1.79
C THR A 336 8.64 4.07 -3.20
N ARG A 337 9.44 4.65 -4.11
CA ARG A 337 9.72 4.13 -5.44
C ARG A 337 11.19 4.36 -5.79
N GLY A 338 11.80 3.45 -6.55
CA GLY A 338 13.20 3.53 -6.95
C GLY A 338 13.77 2.17 -7.37
N PRO A 339 15.01 2.13 -7.87
CA PRO A 339 15.60 0.93 -8.46
C PRO A 339 15.90 -0.18 -7.46
N GLU A 340 15.86 0.13 -6.17
CA GLU A 340 16.28 -0.78 -5.10
C GLU A 340 15.38 -2.00 -4.93
N ALA A 341 15.90 -3.03 -4.27
CA ALA A 341 15.11 -4.21 -3.90
C ALA A 341 14.06 -3.87 -2.84
N VAL A 342 12.96 -4.63 -2.80
CA VAL A 342 11.85 -4.44 -1.84
C VAL A 342 12.34 -4.34 -0.39
N SER A 343 13.38 -5.08 -0.01
CA SER A 343 13.94 -5.00 1.35
C SER A 343 14.55 -3.64 1.70
N ALA A 344 15.10 -2.91 0.73
CA ALA A 344 15.59 -1.55 0.94
C ALA A 344 14.41 -0.57 1.14
N HIS A 345 13.36 -0.69 0.32
CA HIS A 345 12.12 0.06 0.52
C HIS A 345 11.51 -0.18 1.91
N GLU A 346 11.49 -1.44 2.37
CA GLU A 346 10.98 -1.78 3.71
C GLU A 346 11.81 -1.15 4.83
N ARG A 347 13.15 -1.18 4.73
CA ARG A 347 14.03 -0.49 5.69
C ARG A 347 13.81 1.02 5.69
N THR A 348 13.62 1.62 4.51
CA THR A 348 13.33 3.05 4.38
C THR A 348 12.01 3.40 5.08
N LEU A 349 10.95 2.61 4.88
CA LEU A 349 9.68 2.80 5.58
C LEU A 349 9.80 2.58 7.10
N ALA A 350 10.66 1.65 7.56
CA ALA A 350 10.96 1.51 8.99
C ALA A 350 11.60 2.77 9.58
N ARG A 351 12.57 3.36 8.86
CA ARG A 351 13.19 4.63 9.26
C ARG A 351 12.19 5.80 9.29
N VAL A 352 11.22 5.81 8.37
CA VAL A 352 10.12 6.78 8.45
C VAL A 352 9.30 6.58 9.73
N GLY A 353 9.02 5.33 10.11
CA GLY A 353 8.37 5.02 11.38
C GLY A 353 9.15 5.55 12.60
N GLU A 354 10.47 5.41 12.59
CA GLU A 354 11.37 6.00 13.59
C GLU A 354 11.34 7.53 13.57
N ALA A 355 11.39 8.14 12.39
CA ALA A 355 11.31 9.58 12.21
C ALA A 355 10.01 10.16 12.77
N LEU A 356 8.87 9.53 12.49
CA LEU A 356 7.57 9.90 13.06
C LEU A 356 7.53 9.79 14.58
N ARG A 357 8.15 8.75 15.15
CA ARG A 357 8.24 8.56 16.60
C ARG A 357 9.10 9.63 17.27
N TYR A 358 10.31 9.86 16.74
CA TYR A 358 11.30 10.72 17.40
C TYR A 358 11.11 12.22 17.14
N SER A 359 10.45 12.60 16.04
CA SER A 359 10.07 14.00 15.80
C SER A 359 8.98 14.49 16.75
N GLY A 360 8.23 13.59 17.37
CA GLY A 360 7.04 13.94 18.13
C GLY A 360 5.77 14.06 17.28
N ALA A 361 5.81 13.70 15.99
CA ALA A 361 4.63 13.68 15.12
C ALA A 361 3.51 12.79 15.66
N LEU A 362 3.86 11.69 16.36
CA LEU A 362 2.91 10.80 17.03
C LEU A 362 2.74 11.12 18.53
N GLY A 363 2.87 12.40 18.90
CA GLY A 363 2.86 12.87 20.27
C GLY A 363 4.26 12.83 20.91
N LYS A 364 4.43 13.45 22.08
CA LYS A 364 5.74 13.53 22.73
C LYS A 364 6.37 12.14 22.90
N PRO A 365 7.67 11.99 22.55
CA PRO A 365 8.38 10.73 22.80
C PRO A 365 8.34 10.39 24.31
N TRP A 366 8.31 9.12 24.65
CA TRP A 366 8.45 8.58 26.02
C TRP A 366 9.87 8.27 26.33
#